data_baf78a58f2e8a600fb99b927cbccf81c
#
_entry.id   baf78a58f2e8a600fb99b927cbccf81c
#
_cell.length_a   1.000
_cell.length_b   1.000
_cell.length_c   1.000
_cell.angle_alpha   90.00
_cell.angle_beta   90.00
_cell.angle_gamma   90.00
#
_symmetry.space_group_name_H-M   'P 1'
#
loop_
_entity.id
_entity.type
_entity.pdbx_description
1 polymer ?
#
loop_
_entity_poly.entity_id
_entity_poly.type
_entity_poly.pdbx_seq_one_letter_code
_entity_poly.pdbx_strand_id
1 'polypeptide(L)'
;MHNLFRISLITLASTVAMFSTSLAGEVDVVKVVAQQTSVQNHRFDVTLRHADEGWDHYANKWDVVDPEGNVLGERILHHPHVNEQPFTRSLSGVMIPDDIEFVTIRGHDSVHLYGGVEYKVDLTTLR
;
A
#
# COMPACT_ATOMS: atom_id res chain seq x y z
N MET A 1 11.43 -44.87 -51.75
CA MET A 1 11.57 -44.81 -50.32
C MET A 1 11.84 -43.36 -49.94
N HIS A 2 10.83 -42.69 -49.46
CA HIS A 2 10.99 -41.30 -48.97
C HIS A 2 11.01 -41.31 -47.45
N ASN A 3 12.17 -41.02 -46.87
CA ASN A 3 12.29 -40.78 -45.45
C ASN A 3 11.81 -39.36 -45.12
N LEU A 4 10.62 -39.29 -44.58
CA LEU A 4 10.11 -38.05 -43.98
C LEU A 4 10.76 -37.87 -42.60
N PHE A 5 11.78 -37.04 -42.55
CA PHE A 5 12.27 -36.54 -41.28
C PHE A 5 11.22 -35.59 -40.68
N ARG A 6 10.49 -36.07 -39.69
CA ARG A 6 9.66 -35.20 -38.86
C ARG A 6 10.59 -34.46 -37.89
N ILE A 7 10.84 -33.20 -38.19
CA ILE A 7 11.46 -32.28 -37.23
C ILE A 7 10.37 -31.93 -36.22
N SER A 8 10.42 -32.55 -35.03
CA SER A 8 9.64 -32.10 -33.89
C SER A 8 10.23 -30.80 -33.41
N LEU A 9 9.54 -29.69 -33.71
CA LEU A 9 9.84 -28.40 -33.13
C LEU A 9 9.39 -28.44 -31.69
N ILE A 10 10.31 -28.67 -30.76
CA ILE A 10 10.03 -28.51 -29.32
C ILE A 10 10.03 -27.01 -29.05
N THR A 11 8.83 -26.44 -28.98
CA THR A 11 8.68 -25.07 -28.50
C THR A 11 8.90 -25.08 -27.01
N LEU A 12 10.08 -24.69 -26.58
CA LEU A 12 10.37 -24.45 -25.17
C LEU A 12 9.63 -23.16 -24.75
N ALA A 13 8.46 -23.33 -24.14
CA ALA A 13 7.77 -22.21 -23.51
C ALA A 13 8.59 -21.77 -22.29
N SER A 14 9.42 -20.75 -22.47
CA SER A 14 10.10 -20.09 -21.38
C SER A 14 9.08 -19.29 -20.58
N THR A 15 8.60 -19.85 -19.48
CA THR A 15 7.84 -19.10 -18.49
C THR A 15 8.81 -18.15 -17.78
N VAL A 16 8.86 -16.91 -18.24
CA VAL A 16 9.53 -15.84 -17.51
C VAL A 16 8.68 -15.55 -16.28
N ALA A 17 9.07 -16.11 -15.12
CA ALA A 17 8.54 -15.66 -13.85
C ALA A 17 8.99 -14.22 -13.67
N MET A 18 8.07 -13.27 -13.85
CA MET A 18 8.30 -11.89 -13.49
C MET A 18 8.32 -11.81 -11.96
N PHE A 19 9.51 -11.98 -11.37
CA PHE A 19 9.76 -11.49 -10.04
C PHE A 19 9.83 -9.97 -10.17
N SER A 20 8.75 -9.27 -9.80
CA SER A 20 8.89 -7.86 -9.49
C SER A 20 9.76 -7.78 -8.24
N THR A 21 11.07 -7.70 -8.42
CA THR A 21 11.91 -7.17 -7.38
C THR A 21 11.36 -5.79 -7.09
N SER A 22 10.75 -5.59 -5.92
CA SER A 22 10.43 -4.26 -5.46
C SER A 22 11.75 -3.54 -5.23
N LEU A 23 12.29 -2.97 -6.31
CA LEU A 23 13.22 -1.87 -6.17
C LEU A 23 12.53 -0.87 -5.26
N ALA A 24 13.27 -0.20 -4.36
CA ALA A 24 12.76 0.86 -3.53
C ALA A 24 11.94 1.81 -4.40
N GLY A 25 10.65 1.58 -4.45
CA GLY A 25 9.68 2.30 -5.24
C GLY A 25 8.73 3.05 -4.33
N GLU A 26 7.47 3.03 -4.68
CA GLU A 26 6.40 3.63 -3.91
C GLU A 26 6.09 2.81 -2.65
N VAL A 27 5.42 3.44 -1.70
CA VAL A 27 4.96 2.79 -0.46
C VAL A 27 3.70 1.98 -0.73
N ASP A 28 3.72 0.72 -0.35
CA ASP A 28 2.55 -0.15 -0.39
C ASP A 28 1.86 -0.22 0.97
N VAL A 29 0.56 0.01 0.99
CA VAL A 29 -0.30 -0.28 2.14
C VAL A 29 -0.71 -1.74 2.07
N VAL A 30 -0.23 -2.56 3.02
CA VAL A 30 -0.43 -4.01 2.99
C VAL A 30 -1.50 -4.50 3.96
N LYS A 31 -1.85 -3.69 4.96
CA LYS A 31 -2.88 -4.02 5.94
C LYS A 31 -3.41 -2.76 6.60
N VAL A 32 -4.71 -2.72 6.86
CA VAL A 32 -5.35 -1.68 7.66
C VAL A 32 -6.32 -2.33 8.64
N VAL A 33 -6.21 -1.95 9.92
CA VAL A 33 -7.23 -2.23 10.93
C VAL A 33 -7.86 -0.91 11.33
N ALA A 34 -9.15 -0.77 11.09
CA ALA A 34 -9.90 0.45 11.38
C ALA A 34 -10.93 0.18 12.48
N GLN A 35 -11.10 1.17 13.37
CA GLN A 35 -12.06 1.14 14.45
C GLN A 35 -12.80 2.47 14.54
N GLN A 36 -14.11 2.43 14.77
CA GLN A 36 -14.85 3.61 15.22
C GLN A 36 -14.78 3.67 16.76
N THR A 37 -14.17 4.70 17.29
CA THR A 37 -13.92 4.85 18.73
C THR A 37 -15.00 5.64 19.44
N SER A 38 -15.64 6.55 18.72
CA SER A 38 -16.84 7.29 19.15
C SER A 38 -17.56 7.83 17.93
N VAL A 39 -18.61 8.63 18.12
CA VAL A 39 -19.36 9.22 16.99
C VAL A 39 -18.41 9.99 16.07
N GLN A 40 -18.34 9.61 14.79
CA GLN A 40 -17.48 10.19 13.76
C GLN A 40 -15.99 10.06 14.02
N ASN A 41 -15.55 9.51 15.12
CA ASN A 41 -14.15 9.41 15.48
C ASN A 41 -13.61 8.01 15.18
N HIS A 42 -12.48 7.95 14.48
CA HIS A 42 -11.89 6.69 13.99
C HIS A 42 -10.40 6.59 14.33
N ARG A 43 -9.97 5.34 14.52
CA ARG A 43 -8.56 4.98 14.67
C ARG A 43 -8.18 4.03 13.54
N PHE A 44 -6.99 4.22 12.98
CA PHE A 44 -6.41 3.38 11.95
C PHE A 44 -5.05 2.85 12.39
N ASP A 45 -4.87 1.54 12.31
CA ASP A 45 -3.57 0.88 12.43
C ASP A 45 -3.17 0.45 11.03
N VAL A 46 -2.13 1.06 10.48
CA VAL A 46 -1.74 0.91 9.09
C VAL A 46 -0.37 0.26 8.99
N THR A 47 -0.31 -0.82 8.24
CA THR A 47 0.92 -1.54 7.94
C THR A 47 1.40 -1.19 6.54
N LEU A 48 2.62 -0.69 6.47
CA LEU A 48 3.28 -0.29 5.23
C LEU A 48 4.43 -1.26 4.91
N ARG A 49 4.67 -1.42 3.61
CA ARG A 49 5.90 -2.04 3.09
C ARG A 49 6.58 -1.04 2.16
N HIS A 50 7.84 -0.79 2.43
CA HIS A 50 8.70 0.06 1.62
C HIS A 50 10.17 -0.27 1.94
N ALA A 51 11.00 -0.40 0.92
CA ALA A 51 12.43 -0.60 1.13
C ALA A 51 13.11 0.73 1.47
N ASP A 52 12.99 1.16 2.73
CA ASP A 52 13.62 2.38 3.21
C ASP A 52 15.15 2.29 3.08
N GLU A 53 15.76 3.32 2.50
CA GLU A 53 17.20 3.39 2.23
C GLU A 53 17.93 4.39 3.15
N GLY A 54 17.25 4.89 4.18
CA GLY A 54 17.72 5.96 5.05
C GLY A 54 16.98 7.26 4.78
N TRP A 55 17.54 8.37 5.24
CA TRP A 55 16.88 9.68 5.20
C TRP A 55 16.65 10.22 3.79
N ASP A 56 17.38 9.77 2.81
CA ASP A 56 17.24 10.23 1.43
C ASP A 56 16.07 9.55 0.69
N HIS A 57 15.64 8.39 1.17
CA HIS A 57 14.53 7.65 0.57
C HIS A 57 13.84 6.76 1.60
N TYR A 58 12.72 7.21 2.13
CA TYR A 58 11.95 6.48 3.12
C TYR A 58 10.45 6.81 3.05
N ALA A 59 9.63 5.90 3.57
CA ALA A 59 8.21 6.15 3.77
C ALA A 59 8.07 7.20 4.88
N ASN A 60 7.58 8.40 4.55
CA ASN A 60 7.56 9.54 5.46
C ASN A 60 6.17 9.96 5.94
N LYS A 61 5.11 9.39 5.39
CA LYS A 61 3.73 9.54 5.87
C LYS A 61 2.75 8.58 5.22
N TRP A 62 1.57 8.52 5.78
CA TRP A 62 0.40 7.98 5.11
C TRP A 62 -0.83 8.83 5.43
N ASP A 63 -1.79 8.82 4.51
CA ASP A 63 -3.01 9.62 4.57
C ASP A 63 -4.25 8.75 4.62
N VAL A 64 -5.29 9.28 5.27
CA VAL A 64 -6.69 8.84 5.15
C VAL A 64 -7.39 9.84 4.24
N VAL A 65 -7.90 9.40 3.09
CA VAL A 65 -8.58 10.26 2.12
C VAL A 65 -10.01 9.81 1.89
N ASP A 66 -10.89 10.79 1.70
CA ASP A 66 -12.29 10.54 1.37
C ASP A 66 -12.48 10.17 -0.11
N PRO A 67 -13.70 9.81 -0.56
CA PRO A 67 -13.95 9.47 -1.96
C PRO A 67 -13.66 10.60 -2.96
N GLU A 68 -13.62 11.83 -2.52
CA GLU A 68 -13.34 13.02 -3.36
C GLU A 68 -11.84 13.39 -3.35
N GLY A 69 -11.02 12.64 -2.61
CA GLY A 69 -9.58 12.88 -2.50
C GLY A 69 -9.17 13.88 -1.42
N ASN A 70 -10.09 14.31 -0.56
CA ASN A 70 -9.75 15.18 0.57
C ASN A 70 -9.04 14.39 1.67
N VAL A 71 -7.97 14.96 2.22
CA VAL A 71 -7.21 14.36 3.32
C VAL A 71 -7.96 14.60 4.63
N LEU A 72 -8.44 13.53 5.26
CA LEU A 72 -9.13 13.56 6.55
C LEU A 72 -8.20 13.33 7.72
N GLY A 73 -7.06 12.71 7.49
CA GLY A 73 -6.04 12.44 8.48
C GLY A 73 -4.70 12.16 7.84
N GLU A 74 -3.64 12.52 8.56
CA GLU A 74 -2.26 12.33 8.10
C GLU A 74 -1.42 11.82 9.26
N ARG A 75 -0.69 10.74 9.03
CA ARG A 75 0.29 10.19 9.96
C ARG A 75 1.69 10.45 9.45
N ILE A 76 2.40 11.37 10.10
CA ILE A 76 3.80 11.64 9.80
C ILE A 76 4.67 10.53 10.40
N LEU A 77 5.61 10.02 9.61
CA LEU A 77 6.61 9.04 10.01
C LEU A 77 7.95 9.78 10.13
N HIS A 78 8.47 9.85 11.34
CA HIS A 78 9.54 10.79 11.68
C HIS A 78 10.95 10.29 11.38
N HIS A 79 11.10 9.03 10.98
CA HIS A 79 12.41 8.44 10.68
C HIS A 79 12.29 7.22 9.75
N PRO A 80 13.38 6.84 9.07
CA PRO A 80 13.40 5.62 8.25
C PRO A 80 13.26 4.34 9.07
N HIS A 81 12.68 3.30 8.45
CA HIS A 81 12.51 1.95 9.00
C HIS A 81 13.28 0.94 8.14
N VAL A 82 14.61 1.06 8.10
CA VAL A 82 15.46 0.24 7.22
C VAL A 82 15.41 -1.24 7.59
N ASN A 83 15.41 -1.55 8.89
CA ASN A 83 15.49 -2.92 9.42
C ASN A 83 14.15 -3.45 9.96
N GLU A 84 13.08 -2.69 9.85
CA GLU A 84 11.73 -3.07 10.27
C GLU A 84 10.79 -2.98 9.07
N GLN A 85 10.58 -4.10 8.38
CA GLN A 85 9.68 -4.17 7.23
C GLN A 85 8.93 -5.50 7.22
N PRO A 86 7.60 -5.50 7.04
CA PRO A 86 6.71 -4.33 7.08
C PRO A 86 6.59 -3.74 8.48
N PHE A 87 6.13 -2.52 8.58
CA PHE A 87 5.95 -1.85 9.88
C PHE A 87 4.56 -1.24 10.01
N THR A 88 4.06 -1.15 11.26
CA THR A 88 2.71 -0.67 11.57
C THR A 88 2.76 0.57 12.43
N ARG A 89 2.01 1.60 12.05
CA ARG A 89 1.82 2.82 12.84
C ARG A 89 0.35 3.21 12.87
N SER A 90 -0.03 3.91 13.92
CA SER A 90 -1.43 4.22 14.21
C SER A 90 -1.70 5.71 14.12
N LEU A 91 -2.95 6.04 13.78
CA LEU A 91 -3.51 7.39 13.86
C LEU A 91 -4.88 7.32 14.54
N SER A 92 -5.04 8.07 15.62
CA SER A 92 -6.31 8.21 16.33
C SER A 92 -6.91 9.58 16.07
N GLY A 93 -8.21 9.75 16.41
CA GLY A 93 -8.85 11.04 16.33
C GLY A 93 -9.17 11.50 14.90
N VAL A 94 -9.29 10.58 13.96
CA VAL A 94 -9.69 10.93 12.59
C VAL A 94 -11.20 11.13 12.55
N MET A 95 -11.62 12.37 12.30
CA MET A 95 -13.03 12.73 12.20
C MET A 95 -13.53 12.46 10.79
N ILE A 96 -14.53 11.58 10.68
CA ILE A 96 -15.13 11.20 9.39
C ILE A 96 -16.64 11.38 9.50
N PRO A 97 -17.24 12.24 8.66
CA PRO A 97 -18.69 12.42 8.62
C PRO A 97 -19.43 11.11 8.32
N ASP A 98 -20.64 10.96 8.86
CA ASP A 98 -21.42 9.72 8.75
C ASP A 98 -21.89 9.39 7.33
N ASP A 99 -21.94 10.37 6.43
CA ASP A 99 -22.29 10.21 5.02
C ASP A 99 -21.16 9.64 4.17
N ILE A 100 -19.94 9.57 4.71
CA ILE A 100 -18.79 8.93 4.05
C ILE A 100 -18.82 7.44 4.34
N GLU A 101 -18.96 6.62 3.29
CA GLU A 101 -19.08 5.17 3.40
C GLU A 101 -17.74 4.44 3.35
N PHE A 102 -16.76 5.03 2.70
CA PHE A 102 -15.41 4.47 2.62
C PHE A 102 -14.34 5.56 2.60
N VAL A 103 -13.16 5.17 3.02
CA VAL A 103 -11.93 5.95 2.88
C VAL A 103 -10.86 5.12 2.20
N THR A 104 -9.85 5.78 1.67
CA THR A 104 -8.67 5.14 1.10
C THR A 104 -7.45 5.53 1.92
N ILE A 105 -6.63 4.54 2.27
CA ILE A 105 -5.34 4.75 2.91
C ILE A 105 -4.27 4.68 1.83
N ARG A 106 -3.43 5.70 1.76
CA ARG A 106 -2.33 5.77 0.82
C ARG A 106 -1.02 6.13 1.51
N GLY A 107 0.04 5.46 1.10
CA GLY A 107 1.39 5.73 1.57
C GLY A 107 2.10 6.77 0.71
N HIS A 108 3.11 7.38 1.29
CA HIS A 108 3.92 8.41 0.65
C HIS A 108 5.39 8.22 1.02
N ASP A 109 6.28 8.30 0.06
CA ASP A 109 7.71 8.34 0.31
C ASP A 109 8.35 9.66 -0.12
N SER A 110 9.56 9.91 0.37
CA SER A 110 10.28 11.17 0.17
C SER A 110 10.76 11.40 -1.26
N VAL A 111 10.77 10.37 -2.11
CA VAL A 111 11.27 10.43 -3.50
C VAL A 111 10.14 10.30 -4.51
N HIS A 112 9.34 9.24 -4.41
CA HIS A 112 8.29 8.91 -5.39
C HIS A 112 6.93 9.52 -5.06
N LEU A 113 6.78 10.09 -3.87
CA LEU A 113 5.52 10.65 -3.37
C LEU A 113 4.46 9.54 -3.22
N TYR A 114 3.29 9.68 -3.86
CA TYR A 114 2.26 8.65 -3.90
C TYR A 114 2.44 7.75 -5.13
N GLY A 115 1.82 6.59 -5.15
CA GLY A 115 1.82 5.72 -6.34
C GLY A 115 1.86 4.23 -6.05
N GLY A 116 2.11 3.84 -4.81
CA GLY A 116 2.08 2.45 -4.38
C GLY A 116 0.67 1.89 -4.22
N VAL A 117 0.57 0.65 -3.76
CA VAL A 117 -0.71 0.00 -3.49
C VAL A 117 -1.45 0.73 -2.37
N GLU A 118 -2.66 1.17 -2.65
CA GLU A 118 -3.58 1.81 -1.71
C GLU A 118 -4.55 0.79 -1.12
N TYR A 119 -5.18 1.13 -0.01
CA TYR A 119 -6.11 0.25 0.69
C TYR A 119 -7.44 0.95 0.93
N LYS A 120 -8.53 0.40 0.37
CA LYS A 120 -9.89 0.91 0.59
C LYS A 120 -10.48 0.28 1.85
N VAL A 121 -10.99 1.13 2.74
CA VAL A 121 -11.65 0.73 4.00
C VAL A 121 -13.14 1.04 3.90
N ASP A 122 -13.98 0.01 4.02
CA ASP A 122 -15.43 0.15 4.13
C ASP A 122 -15.79 0.51 5.57
N LEU A 123 -16.28 1.73 5.77
CA LEU A 123 -16.66 2.24 7.10
C LEU A 123 -18.02 1.74 7.57
N THR A 124 -18.86 1.27 6.66
CA THR A 124 -20.22 0.80 7.01
C THR A 124 -20.18 -0.46 7.88
N THR A 125 -19.11 -1.24 7.81
CA THR A 125 -18.90 -2.44 8.64
C THR A 125 -18.49 -2.11 10.08
N LEU A 126 -18.12 -0.87 10.37
CA LEU A 126 -17.64 -0.40 11.68
C LEU A 126 -18.73 0.23 12.53
N ARG A 127 -19.89 0.49 11.95
CA ARG A 127 -21.04 1.19 12.56
C ARG A 127 -22.04 0.23 13.19
#